data_511ba469922683c3afd1676079063206
#
_entry.id   511ba469922683c3afd1676079063206
#
_cell.length_a   1.000
_cell.length_b   1.000
_cell.length_c   1.000
_cell.angle_alpha   90.00
_cell.angle_beta   90.00
_cell.angle_gamma   90.00
#
_symmetry.space_group_name_H-M   'P 1'
#
loop_
_entity.id
_entity.type
_entity.pdbx_description
1 polymer ?
#
loop_
_entity_poly.entity_id
_entity_poly.type
_entity_poly.pdbx_seq_one_letter_code
_entity_poly.pdbx_strand_id
1 'polypeptide(L)'
;MAQSVAATTNTSSAKPRLAVVYFSKSGNTESVAKAVQAMTGADIFEVKTVKPYPEAYKPTTEVVKEELEKNIIREVQPIDIDLSKYDVVVLATPSWWHHTAMPLQTWAKAQNFSGKLVLTCNSHGGGGLMHTREDFEKILKPTGARLGTHLTVEGSVRTNSKEVRNWRIANGVLAK
;
A
#
# COMPACT_ATOMS: atom_id res chain seq x y z
N MET A 1 54.65 18.88 -11.48
CA MET A 1 53.72 17.90 -12.04
C MET A 1 52.89 17.34 -10.87
N ALA A 2 51.70 17.83 -10.70
CA ALA A 2 50.79 17.36 -9.65
C ALA A 2 49.76 16.42 -10.30
N GLN A 3 49.81 15.14 -9.96
CA GLN A 3 48.78 14.17 -10.37
C GLN A 3 47.57 14.31 -9.47
N SER A 4 46.45 14.76 -10.05
CA SER A 4 45.16 14.75 -9.41
C SER A 4 44.63 13.33 -9.35
N VAL A 5 44.55 12.76 -8.15
CA VAL A 5 43.89 11.49 -7.90
C VAL A 5 42.38 11.78 -7.83
N ALA A 6 41.69 11.42 -8.91
CA ALA A 6 40.22 11.43 -8.91
C ALA A 6 39.72 10.39 -7.89
N ALA A 7 39.12 10.87 -6.81
CA ALA A 7 38.41 10.03 -5.87
C ALA A 7 37.17 9.45 -6.56
N THR A 8 37.22 8.18 -6.90
CA THR A 8 36.05 7.40 -7.34
C THR A 8 35.14 7.22 -6.12
N THR A 9 34.14 8.06 -6.00
CA THR A 9 33.06 7.83 -5.05
C THR A 9 32.26 6.62 -5.51
N ASN A 10 32.60 5.48 -4.96
CA ASN A 10 31.81 4.27 -5.08
C ASN A 10 30.50 4.51 -4.28
N THR A 11 29.50 5.12 -4.89
CA THR A 11 28.15 5.12 -4.37
C THR A 11 27.61 3.71 -4.53
N SER A 12 27.87 2.86 -3.54
CA SER A 12 27.09 1.66 -3.30
C SER A 12 25.64 2.11 -3.16
N SER A 13 24.83 1.97 -4.22
CA SER A 13 23.42 2.24 -4.16
C SER A 13 22.81 1.16 -3.26
N ALA A 14 22.63 1.50 -1.98
CA ALA A 14 21.96 0.64 -1.03
C ALA A 14 20.57 0.28 -1.60
N LYS A 15 20.22 -1.01 -1.56
CA LYS A 15 18.92 -1.51 -2.02
C LYS A 15 17.80 -0.76 -1.30
N PRO A 16 16.80 -0.19 -1.99
CA PRO A 16 15.73 0.56 -1.34
C PRO A 16 14.99 -0.31 -0.32
N ARG A 17 14.70 0.27 0.84
CA ARG A 17 13.94 -0.39 1.90
C ARG A 17 12.45 -0.22 1.63
N LEU A 18 11.74 -1.33 1.69
CA LEU A 18 10.33 -1.44 1.31
C LEU A 18 9.47 -1.80 2.51
N ALA A 19 8.36 -1.09 2.68
CA ALA A 19 7.28 -1.46 3.58
C ALA A 19 5.98 -1.67 2.79
N VAL A 20 5.19 -2.64 3.22
CA VAL A 20 3.80 -2.81 2.77
C VAL A 20 2.89 -2.57 3.95
N VAL A 21 1.98 -1.62 3.80
CA VAL A 21 0.92 -1.36 4.78
C VAL A 21 -0.42 -1.70 4.13
N TYR A 22 -1.18 -2.59 4.75
CA TYR A 22 -2.40 -3.10 4.18
C TYR A 22 -3.53 -3.19 5.20
N PHE A 23 -4.77 -3.11 4.70
CA PHE A 23 -5.96 -3.52 5.42
C PHE A 23 -6.59 -4.71 4.69
N SER A 24 -7.00 -5.74 5.43
CA SER A 24 -7.65 -6.92 4.86
C SER A 24 -8.68 -7.49 5.83
N LYS A 25 -9.88 -7.81 5.34
CA LYS A 25 -10.90 -8.50 6.14
C LYS A 25 -10.98 -9.99 5.80
N SER A 26 -10.96 -10.32 4.51
CA SER A 26 -11.14 -11.69 4.01
C SER A 26 -9.83 -12.40 3.63
N GLY A 27 -8.70 -11.72 3.72
CA GLY A 27 -7.38 -12.25 3.34
C GLY A 27 -6.96 -11.98 1.89
N ASN A 28 -7.83 -11.44 1.03
CA ASN A 28 -7.47 -11.16 -0.37
C ASN A 28 -6.36 -10.11 -0.47
N THR A 29 -6.53 -8.96 0.19
CA THR A 29 -5.52 -7.91 0.22
C THR A 29 -4.24 -8.37 0.93
N GLU A 30 -4.37 -9.14 2.01
CA GLU A 30 -3.23 -9.73 2.71
C GLU A 30 -2.39 -10.61 1.78
N SER A 31 -3.03 -11.36 0.87
CA SER A 31 -2.31 -12.20 -0.10
C SER A 31 -1.41 -11.37 -1.02
N VAL A 32 -1.83 -10.18 -1.40
CA VAL A 32 -0.99 -9.24 -2.18
C VAL A 32 0.21 -8.77 -1.36
N ALA A 33 0.00 -8.39 -0.10
CA ALA A 33 1.08 -7.98 0.80
C ALA A 33 2.12 -9.09 0.97
N LYS A 34 1.68 -10.32 1.17
CA LYS A 34 2.55 -11.51 1.26
C LYS A 34 3.31 -11.80 -0.04
N ALA A 35 2.68 -11.59 -1.19
CA ALA A 35 3.35 -11.74 -2.48
C ALA A 35 4.47 -10.71 -2.67
N VAL A 36 4.21 -9.45 -2.34
CA VAL A 36 5.24 -8.40 -2.36
C VAL A 36 6.37 -8.74 -1.40
N GLN A 37 6.06 -9.14 -0.17
CA GLN A 37 7.06 -9.55 0.82
C GLN A 37 7.92 -10.71 0.31
N ALA A 38 7.31 -11.76 -0.23
CA ALA A 38 8.04 -12.92 -0.76
C ALA A 38 9.01 -12.55 -1.88
N MET A 39 8.64 -11.60 -2.73
CA MET A 39 9.44 -11.18 -3.89
C MET A 39 10.54 -10.16 -3.55
N THR A 40 10.34 -9.35 -2.52
CA THR A 40 11.17 -8.16 -2.27
C THR A 40 11.87 -8.17 -0.92
N GLY A 41 11.41 -8.98 0.03
CA GLY A 41 11.84 -8.93 1.42
C GLY A 41 11.26 -7.74 2.20
N ALA A 42 10.18 -7.11 1.70
CA ALA A 42 9.52 -5.99 2.36
C ALA A 42 9.05 -6.36 3.78
N ASP A 43 9.09 -5.38 4.68
CA ASP A 43 8.39 -5.47 5.96
C ASP A 43 6.89 -5.25 5.71
N ILE A 44 6.04 -6.04 6.36
CA ILE A 44 4.58 -5.90 6.20
C ILE A 44 3.92 -5.49 7.51
N PHE A 45 2.92 -4.59 7.40
CA PHE A 45 2.19 -4.03 8.52
C PHE A 45 0.70 -4.06 8.21
N GLU A 46 -0.08 -4.61 9.12
CA GLU A 46 -1.54 -4.66 9.00
C GLU A 46 -2.18 -3.50 9.74
N VAL A 47 -3.07 -2.79 9.06
CA VAL A 47 -3.98 -1.82 9.68
C VAL A 47 -5.14 -2.57 10.31
N LYS A 48 -5.31 -2.40 11.61
CA LYS A 48 -6.43 -3.00 12.37
C LYS A 48 -7.35 -1.91 12.91
N THR A 49 -8.64 -2.15 12.87
CA THR A 49 -9.61 -1.24 13.45
C THR A 49 -9.69 -1.42 14.97
N VAL A 50 -9.95 -0.32 15.69
CA VAL A 50 -10.23 -0.38 17.14
C VAL A 50 -11.53 -1.15 17.37
N LYS A 51 -12.58 -0.78 16.62
CA LYS A 51 -13.86 -1.51 16.64
C LYS A 51 -13.94 -2.39 15.39
N PRO A 52 -14.01 -3.71 15.52
CA PRO A 52 -14.07 -4.59 14.37
C PRO A 52 -15.35 -4.37 13.53
N TYR A 53 -15.23 -4.68 12.24
CA TYR A 53 -16.42 -4.78 11.37
C TYR A 53 -17.24 -6.03 11.72
N PRO A 54 -18.55 -6.03 11.41
CA PRO A 54 -19.36 -7.25 11.53
C PRO A 54 -18.72 -8.43 10.78
N GLU A 55 -18.87 -9.64 11.30
CA GLU A 55 -18.33 -10.84 10.62
C GLU A 55 -19.06 -11.13 9.32
N ALA A 56 -20.38 -11.02 9.32
CA ALA A 56 -21.23 -11.29 8.18
C ALA A 56 -21.06 -10.24 7.06
N TYR A 57 -21.15 -10.70 5.81
CA TYR A 57 -20.95 -9.85 4.63
C TYR A 57 -21.94 -8.68 4.57
N LYS A 58 -23.26 -8.97 4.63
CA LYS A 58 -24.27 -7.94 4.46
C LYS A 58 -24.21 -6.82 5.51
N PRO A 59 -24.13 -7.09 6.82
CA PRO A 59 -23.95 -6.02 7.80
C PRO A 59 -22.65 -5.22 7.60
N THR A 60 -21.59 -5.87 7.16
CA THR A 60 -20.34 -5.16 6.83
C THR A 60 -20.56 -4.17 5.70
N THR A 61 -21.23 -4.57 4.62
CA THR A 61 -21.49 -3.68 3.48
C THR A 61 -22.34 -2.46 3.87
N GLU A 62 -23.29 -2.62 4.76
CA GLU A 62 -24.13 -1.52 5.28
C GLU A 62 -23.32 -0.51 6.08
N VAL A 63 -22.46 -0.99 6.99
CA VAL A 63 -21.55 -0.12 7.77
C VAL A 63 -20.57 0.62 6.86
N VAL A 64 -19.97 -0.07 5.92
CA VAL A 64 -19.01 0.54 4.97
C VAL A 64 -19.68 1.59 4.09
N LYS A 65 -20.90 1.33 3.62
CA LYS A 65 -21.67 2.30 2.84
C LYS A 65 -21.89 3.58 3.64
N GLU A 66 -22.32 3.47 4.88
CA GLU A 66 -22.54 4.61 5.76
C GLU A 66 -21.24 5.40 6.02
N GLU A 67 -20.13 4.70 6.26
CA GLU A 67 -18.82 5.34 6.44
C GLU A 67 -18.42 6.19 5.24
N LEU A 68 -18.61 5.67 4.03
CA LEU A 68 -18.27 6.38 2.79
C LEU A 68 -19.22 7.57 2.52
N GLU A 69 -20.54 7.36 2.66
CA GLU A 69 -21.56 8.39 2.43
C GLU A 69 -21.42 9.58 3.39
N LYS A 70 -21.13 9.29 4.65
CA LYS A 70 -21.02 10.30 5.72
C LYS A 70 -19.57 10.72 6.00
N ASN A 71 -18.61 10.18 5.27
CA ASN A 71 -17.17 10.38 5.51
C ASN A 71 -16.77 10.15 6.98
N ILE A 72 -17.25 9.05 7.55
CA ILE A 72 -16.96 8.68 8.93
C ILE A 72 -15.53 8.14 9.02
N ILE A 73 -14.74 8.73 9.91
CA ILE A 73 -13.40 8.25 10.21
C ILE A 73 -13.50 6.93 10.97
N ARG A 74 -12.92 5.86 10.42
CA ARG A 74 -12.81 4.59 11.11
C ARG A 74 -11.55 4.57 11.96
N GLU A 75 -11.70 4.56 13.27
CA GLU A 75 -10.57 4.54 14.19
C GLU A 75 -9.74 3.27 14.03
N VAL A 76 -8.42 3.43 13.97
CA VAL A 76 -7.46 2.34 13.77
C VAL A 76 -6.48 2.24 14.94
N GLN A 77 -6.02 1.03 15.19
CA GLN A 77 -5.01 0.77 16.21
C GLN A 77 -3.66 1.35 15.78
N PRO A 78 -2.82 1.81 16.72
CA PRO A 78 -1.46 2.23 16.40
C PRO A 78 -0.66 1.12 15.74
N ILE A 79 0.17 1.48 14.75
CA ILE A 79 1.13 0.59 14.12
C ILE A 79 2.53 1.08 14.47
N ASP A 80 3.37 0.17 14.95
CA ASP A 80 4.79 0.47 15.21
C ASP A 80 5.58 0.43 13.89
N ILE A 81 5.45 1.50 13.11
CA ILE A 81 6.19 1.70 11.86
C ILE A 81 6.91 3.05 11.91
N ASP A 82 8.20 3.02 11.64
CA ASP A 82 9.00 4.21 11.41
C ASP A 82 9.19 4.40 9.91
N LEU A 83 8.36 5.26 9.30
CA LEU A 83 8.39 5.53 7.86
C LEU A 83 9.71 6.12 7.38
N SER A 84 10.49 6.77 8.26
CA SER A 84 11.81 7.30 7.89
C SER A 84 12.81 6.24 7.43
N LYS A 85 12.57 4.99 7.81
CA LYS A 85 13.40 3.84 7.44
C LYS A 85 13.12 3.29 6.03
N TYR A 86 12.09 3.77 5.35
CA TYR A 86 11.64 3.22 4.08
C TYR A 86 11.69 4.24 2.95
N ASP A 87 12.18 3.81 1.80
CA ASP A 87 12.24 4.60 0.57
C ASP A 87 10.98 4.40 -0.28
N VAL A 88 10.41 3.20 -0.21
CA VAL A 88 9.21 2.77 -0.94
C VAL A 88 8.17 2.23 0.03
N VAL A 89 6.95 2.71 -0.11
CA VAL A 89 5.80 2.22 0.66
C VAL A 89 4.71 1.74 -0.29
N VAL A 90 4.26 0.51 -0.08
CA VAL A 90 3.11 -0.05 -0.78
C VAL A 90 1.89 0.06 0.12
N LEU A 91 0.81 0.64 -0.41
CA LEU A 91 -0.49 0.71 0.27
C LEU A 91 -1.48 -0.22 -0.42
N ALA A 92 -2.00 -1.18 0.32
CA ALA A 92 -2.90 -2.21 -0.20
C ALA A 92 -4.26 -2.20 0.51
N THR A 93 -5.33 -2.17 -0.27
CA THR A 93 -6.72 -2.05 0.21
C THR A 93 -7.65 -3.02 -0.48
N PRO A 94 -8.70 -3.53 0.17
CA PRO A 94 -9.84 -4.05 -0.56
C PRO A 94 -10.65 -2.90 -1.17
N SER A 95 -11.29 -3.16 -2.31
CA SER A 95 -12.31 -2.24 -2.85
C SER A 95 -13.64 -2.48 -2.15
N TRP A 96 -14.08 -1.51 -1.38
CA TRP A 96 -15.36 -1.53 -0.70
C TRP A 96 -16.26 -0.42 -1.22
N TRP A 97 -17.40 -0.79 -1.79
CA TRP A 97 -18.26 0.16 -2.49
C TRP A 97 -17.49 1.03 -3.48
N HIS A 98 -16.59 0.40 -4.24
CA HIS A 98 -15.75 1.03 -5.27
C HIS A 98 -14.65 1.98 -4.76
N HIS A 99 -14.47 2.08 -3.45
CA HIS A 99 -13.51 2.97 -2.80
C HIS A 99 -12.45 2.21 -2.00
N THR A 100 -11.37 2.91 -1.70
CA THR A 100 -10.39 2.47 -0.72
C THR A 100 -11.05 2.32 0.64
N ALA A 101 -10.84 1.18 1.32
CA ALA A 101 -11.42 0.92 2.62
C ALA A 101 -11.04 2.00 3.64
N MET A 102 -12.02 2.46 4.41
CA MET A 102 -11.84 3.58 5.35
C MET A 102 -10.72 3.38 6.37
N PRO A 103 -10.46 2.18 6.92
CA PRO A 103 -9.33 1.98 7.83
C PRO A 103 -7.98 2.36 7.21
N LEU A 104 -7.72 1.99 5.96
CA LEU A 104 -6.48 2.36 5.30
C LEU A 104 -6.43 3.86 4.98
N GLN A 105 -7.54 4.45 4.58
CA GLN A 105 -7.63 5.90 4.39
C GLN A 105 -7.31 6.65 5.69
N THR A 106 -7.88 6.24 6.81
CA THR A 106 -7.63 6.86 8.12
C THR A 106 -6.16 6.81 8.49
N TRP A 107 -5.54 5.63 8.37
CA TRP A 107 -4.13 5.47 8.67
C TRP A 107 -3.26 6.33 7.73
N ALA A 108 -3.49 6.26 6.44
CA ALA A 108 -2.67 6.96 5.44
C ALA A 108 -2.75 8.49 5.55
N LYS A 109 -3.93 9.03 5.85
CA LYS A 109 -4.14 10.48 6.04
C LYS A 109 -3.33 11.05 7.21
N ALA A 110 -3.00 10.24 8.21
CA ALA A 110 -2.23 10.64 9.37
C ALA A 110 -0.69 10.55 9.16
N GLN A 111 -0.22 10.07 7.99
CA GLN A 111 1.18 9.83 7.73
C GLN A 111 1.81 10.90 6.83
N ASN A 112 3.14 10.97 6.88
CA ASN A 112 3.94 11.80 5.99
C ASN A 112 4.72 10.91 5.00
N PHE A 113 4.38 11.01 3.72
CA PHE A 113 5.04 10.25 2.64
C PHE A 113 5.98 11.11 1.79
N SER A 114 6.33 12.30 2.24
CA SER A 114 7.20 13.22 1.48
C SER A 114 8.51 12.54 1.08
N GLY A 115 8.88 12.70 -0.19
CA GLY A 115 10.11 12.14 -0.76
C GLY A 115 10.10 10.64 -1.00
N LYS A 116 9.04 9.92 -0.64
CA LYS A 116 8.92 8.48 -0.84
C LYS A 116 8.25 8.13 -2.15
N LEU A 117 8.63 6.99 -2.73
CA LEU A 117 7.84 6.35 -3.78
C LEU A 117 6.70 5.57 -3.11
N VAL A 118 5.46 5.91 -3.43
CA VAL A 118 4.29 5.19 -2.93
C VAL A 118 3.63 4.44 -4.07
N LEU A 119 3.53 3.14 -3.91
CA LEU A 119 2.80 2.24 -4.81
C LEU A 119 1.46 1.90 -4.16
N THR A 120 0.44 1.77 -4.98
CA THR A 120 -0.90 1.48 -4.47
C THR A 120 -1.48 0.24 -5.15
N CYS A 121 -2.27 -0.52 -4.42
CA CYS A 121 -3.00 -1.63 -5.01
C CYS A 121 -4.37 -1.85 -4.34
N ASN A 122 -5.28 -2.45 -5.10
CA ASN A 122 -6.54 -2.92 -4.56
C ASN A 122 -6.82 -4.37 -4.95
N SER A 123 -7.49 -5.08 -4.06
CA SER A 123 -8.16 -6.34 -4.35
C SER A 123 -9.66 -6.12 -4.44
N HIS A 124 -10.33 -6.81 -5.36
CA HIS A 124 -11.77 -6.67 -5.59
C HIS A 124 -12.44 -8.01 -5.92
N GLY A 125 -13.76 -8.04 -5.83
CA GLY A 125 -14.57 -9.20 -6.17
C GLY A 125 -15.28 -9.11 -7.53
N GLY A 126 -14.67 -8.38 -8.51
CA GLY A 126 -15.22 -8.18 -9.84
C GLY A 126 -15.43 -6.71 -10.26
N GLY A 127 -15.34 -5.76 -9.34
CA GLY A 127 -15.53 -4.33 -9.62
C GLY A 127 -14.34 -3.63 -10.30
N GLY A 128 -13.14 -4.19 -10.23
CA GLY A 128 -11.94 -3.60 -10.81
C GLY A 128 -11.39 -2.42 -10.00
N LEU A 129 -10.76 -1.48 -10.70
CA LEU A 129 -10.09 -0.32 -10.11
C LEU A 129 -11.05 0.66 -9.44
N MET A 130 -12.16 0.98 -10.08
CA MET A 130 -13.15 1.96 -9.65
C MET A 130 -12.50 3.27 -9.16
N HIS A 131 -12.87 3.78 -7.98
CA HIS A 131 -12.34 5.02 -7.41
C HIS A 131 -11.13 4.82 -6.47
N THR A 132 -10.66 3.60 -6.29
CA THR A 132 -9.58 3.31 -5.32
C THR A 132 -8.31 4.09 -5.59
N ARG A 133 -7.90 4.22 -6.85
CA ARG A 133 -6.73 5.02 -7.23
C ARG A 133 -6.93 6.50 -6.95
N GLU A 134 -8.09 7.03 -7.26
CA GLU A 134 -8.43 8.44 -7.01
C GLU A 134 -8.40 8.77 -5.52
N ASP A 135 -8.90 7.87 -4.68
CA ASP A 135 -8.85 8.02 -3.22
C ASP A 135 -7.42 8.13 -2.72
N PHE A 136 -6.52 7.26 -3.19
CA PHE A 136 -5.10 7.34 -2.86
C PHE A 136 -4.46 8.63 -3.36
N GLU A 137 -4.76 9.06 -4.56
CA GLU A 137 -4.22 10.32 -5.10
C GLU A 137 -4.62 11.52 -4.26
N LYS A 138 -5.88 11.60 -3.84
CA LYS A 138 -6.36 12.68 -2.96
C LYS A 138 -5.62 12.72 -1.62
N ILE A 139 -5.30 11.55 -1.06
CA ILE A 139 -4.58 11.43 0.21
C ILE A 139 -3.10 11.75 0.06
N LEU A 140 -2.47 11.27 -1.01
CA LEU A 140 -1.00 11.25 -1.13
C LEU A 140 -0.42 12.49 -1.82
N LYS A 141 -1.10 13.07 -2.81
CA LYS A 141 -0.60 14.27 -3.51
C LYS A 141 -0.25 15.43 -2.57
N PRO A 142 -1.07 15.75 -1.54
CA PRO A 142 -0.71 16.83 -0.62
C PRO A 142 0.54 16.58 0.21
N THR A 143 1.00 15.34 0.34
CA THR A 143 2.17 14.97 1.16
C THR A 143 3.49 15.15 0.43
N GLY A 144 3.50 15.39 -0.89
CA GLY A 144 4.72 15.41 -1.71
C GLY A 144 5.27 14.03 -2.03
N ALA A 145 4.49 12.97 -1.86
CA ALA A 145 4.84 11.63 -2.28
C ALA A 145 4.97 11.52 -3.81
N ARG A 146 5.91 10.70 -4.28
CA ARG A 146 5.96 10.28 -5.69
C ARG A 146 5.05 9.06 -5.85
N LEU A 147 4.07 9.14 -6.73
CA LEU A 147 3.15 8.04 -6.97
C LEU A 147 3.65 7.17 -8.12
N GLY A 148 3.80 5.88 -7.85
CA GLY A 148 4.00 4.85 -8.87
C GLY A 148 2.68 4.40 -9.49
N THR A 149 2.72 3.31 -10.26
CA THR A 149 1.52 2.73 -10.88
C THR A 149 0.67 1.98 -9.85
N HIS A 150 -0.61 1.86 -10.14
CA HIS A 150 -1.56 1.11 -9.32
C HIS A 150 -1.72 -0.31 -9.83
N LEU A 151 -1.80 -1.29 -8.92
CA LEU A 151 -2.12 -2.68 -9.22
C LEU A 151 -3.55 -2.98 -8.79
N THR A 152 -4.34 -3.56 -9.70
CA THR A 152 -5.69 -4.07 -9.43
C THR A 152 -5.68 -5.58 -9.58
N VAL A 153 -6.16 -6.31 -8.58
CA VAL A 153 -6.27 -7.78 -8.62
C VAL A 153 -7.66 -8.24 -8.24
N GLU A 154 -8.14 -9.29 -8.89
CA GLU A 154 -9.40 -9.95 -8.52
C GLU A 154 -9.14 -11.09 -7.54
N GLY A 155 -9.85 -11.05 -6.40
CA GLY A 155 -9.69 -12.04 -5.34
C GLY A 155 -8.30 -12.04 -4.71
N SER A 156 -7.78 -13.23 -4.42
CA SER A 156 -6.46 -13.44 -3.84
C SER A 156 -5.40 -13.77 -4.90
N VAL A 157 -4.14 -13.52 -4.57
CA VAL A 157 -3.01 -13.87 -5.42
C VAL A 157 -2.08 -14.87 -4.74
N ARG A 158 -1.32 -15.62 -5.53
CA ARG A 158 -0.23 -16.46 -5.03
C ARG A 158 1.03 -15.63 -4.81
N THR A 159 1.93 -16.12 -3.95
CA THR A 159 3.21 -15.45 -3.66
C THR A 159 4.12 -15.29 -4.89
N ASN A 160 3.91 -16.07 -5.94
CA ASN A 160 4.62 -15.98 -7.22
C ASN A 160 3.79 -15.35 -8.34
N SER A 161 2.75 -14.56 -8.00
CA SER A 161 1.86 -13.90 -8.96
C SER A 161 2.61 -13.13 -10.03
N LYS A 162 2.25 -13.36 -11.30
CA LYS A 162 2.82 -12.63 -12.44
C LYS A 162 2.42 -11.16 -12.43
N GLU A 163 1.19 -10.85 -12.02
CA GLU A 163 0.69 -9.47 -11.95
C GLU A 163 1.51 -8.67 -10.94
N VAL A 164 1.73 -9.20 -9.75
CA VAL A 164 2.55 -8.55 -8.71
C VAL A 164 4.00 -8.40 -9.18
N ARG A 165 4.56 -9.44 -9.81
CA ARG A 165 5.92 -9.39 -10.35
C ARG A 165 6.08 -8.30 -11.41
N ASN A 166 5.19 -8.24 -12.39
CA ASN A 166 5.27 -7.27 -13.47
C ASN A 166 5.10 -5.84 -12.94
N TRP A 167 4.17 -5.65 -12.01
CA TRP A 167 3.93 -4.35 -11.39
C TRP A 167 5.14 -3.84 -10.61
N ARG A 168 5.80 -4.69 -9.78
CA ARG A 168 7.01 -4.26 -9.07
C ARG A 168 8.16 -3.92 -10.00
N ILE A 169 8.32 -4.70 -11.09
CA ILE A 169 9.36 -4.45 -12.11
C ILE A 169 9.10 -3.12 -12.81
N ALA A 170 7.85 -2.87 -13.23
CA ALA A 170 7.46 -1.62 -13.88
C ALA A 170 7.70 -0.37 -12.99
N ASN A 171 7.72 -0.53 -11.68
CA ASN A 171 8.03 0.54 -10.72
C ASN A 171 9.50 0.54 -10.27
N GLY A 172 10.37 -0.25 -10.87
CA GLY A 172 11.79 -0.32 -10.52
C GLY A 172 12.08 -0.98 -9.17
N VAL A 173 11.13 -1.72 -8.63
CA VAL A 173 11.28 -2.44 -7.35
C VAL A 173 11.93 -3.79 -7.60
N LEU A 174 13.16 -3.95 -7.14
CA LEU A 174 13.95 -5.16 -7.36
C LEU A 174 13.53 -6.33 -6.45
N ALA A 175 13.83 -7.55 -6.90
CA ALA A 175 13.74 -8.73 -6.06
C ALA A 175 14.80 -8.69 -4.94
N LYS A 176 14.54 -9.44 -3.85
CA LYS A 176 15.51 -9.61 -2.78
C LYS A 176 16.72 -10.47 -3.22
#